data_b23fb4b99d68cda9c8e586a7d5b6a2d5
#
_entry.id   b23fb4b99d68cda9c8e586a7d5b6a2d5
#
_cell.length_a   1.000
_cell.length_b   1.000
_cell.length_c   1.000
_cell.angle_alpha   90.00
_cell.angle_beta   90.00
_cell.angle_gamma   90.00
#
_symmetry.space_group_name_H-M   'P 1'
#
loop_
_entity.id
_entity.type
_entity.pdbx_description
1 polymer ?
#
loop_
_entity_poly.entity_id
_entity_poly.type
_entity_poly.pdbx_seq_one_letter_code
_entity_poly.pdbx_strand_id
1 'polypeptide(L)'
;MTRDLEIFDIIRRERERQTKGIELIASENFVSEQVMEAMGSVLTNKYAEGYPGKRYYGGCEVVDESENIARQRLCQLFGAEYANVQPHSGAQANMAVFMACLNAGDTFLGLNLSHGGHLSHGSPVNFSGLMFNALEYNVKEDTGRVDYEQLEQVARENKPKLIIAGASAYSREWDYARIRRVADEIGAIFMVDMAHPAGLIAAGLLDNPVKYAHIVTSTTHKTLRGPRGGIILMGKDFPNPWGKTTPKGEVKMMSALLDSAVFPGTQGGPLEHVIAAKAVAFGEALTPEFKEYQKQVQLNAAAMAKALMDKGYKIISDGTDNHSMLVDLRTKYPDLTGKVAEKALVAADITTNKNMVPFDSRSAFQTSGLRFGTPAITTRGLKEDKMAWIVELIDRVLSNPESEENIAQVRAEVNAEMVKYPLFAW
;
A
#
# COMPACT_ATOMS: atom_id res chain seq x y z
N MET A 1 -16.88 1.77 35.33
CA MET A 1 -17.33 2.64 34.23
C MET A 1 -18.37 1.89 33.43
N THR A 2 -19.44 2.56 33.02
CA THR A 2 -20.43 2.00 32.08
C THR A 2 -19.80 1.91 30.69
N ARG A 3 -20.22 0.89 29.92
CA ARG A 3 -19.78 0.71 28.52
C ARG A 3 -20.27 1.90 27.68
N ASP A 4 -19.39 2.46 26.83
CA ASP A 4 -19.74 3.48 25.85
C ASP A 4 -20.57 2.86 24.72
N LEU A 5 -21.90 2.92 24.87
CA LEU A 5 -22.82 2.27 23.92
C LEU A 5 -22.80 2.94 22.54
N GLU A 6 -22.53 4.24 22.46
CA GLU A 6 -22.52 4.99 21.21
C GLU A 6 -21.37 4.52 20.29
N ILE A 7 -20.15 4.48 20.79
CA ILE A 7 -18.98 4.04 20.03
C ILE A 7 -19.06 2.55 19.69
N PHE A 8 -19.50 1.71 20.64
CA PHE A 8 -19.62 0.28 20.38
C PHE A 8 -20.77 -0.06 19.41
N ASP A 9 -21.82 0.77 19.29
CA ASP A 9 -22.82 0.64 18.23
C ASP A 9 -22.23 0.98 16.84
N ILE A 10 -21.40 2.01 16.74
CA ILE A 10 -20.69 2.35 15.49
C ILE A 10 -19.80 1.18 15.05
N ILE A 11 -19.03 0.59 15.97
CA ILE A 11 -18.18 -0.57 15.67
C ILE A 11 -19.01 -1.75 15.20
N ARG A 12 -20.17 -2.01 15.82
CA ARG A 12 -21.10 -3.07 15.40
C ARG A 12 -21.63 -2.84 13.99
N ARG A 13 -22.04 -1.61 13.65
CA ARG A 13 -22.53 -1.25 12.30
C ARG A 13 -21.45 -1.38 11.25
N GLU A 14 -20.21 -1.01 11.57
CA GLU A 14 -19.07 -1.20 10.65
C GLU A 14 -18.76 -2.69 10.43
N ARG A 15 -18.82 -3.51 11.49
CA ARG A 15 -18.69 -4.97 11.36
C ARG A 15 -19.79 -5.55 10.45
N GLU A 16 -21.02 -5.09 10.57
CA GLU A 16 -22.13 -5.50 9.71
C GLU A 16 -21.88 -5.08 8.25
N ARG A 17 -21.42 -3.85 8.01
CA ARG A 17 -21.07 -3.37 6.67
C ARG A 17 -20.01 -4.26 6.02
N GLN A 18 -18.92 -4.52 6.71
CA GLN A 18 -17.84 -5.39 6.22
C GLN A 18 -18.33 -6.82 5.95
N THR A 19 -19.20 -7.35 6.80
CA THR A 19 -19.71 -8.72 6.66
C THR A 19 -20.65 -8.88 5.47
N LYS A 20 -21.50 -7.87 5.18
CA LYS A 20 -22.54 -7.94 4.16
C LYS A 20 -22.07 -7.60 2.76
N GLY A 21 -21.06 -6.71 2.63
CA GLY A 21 -20.63 -6.17 1.35
C GLY A 21 -19.48 -6.93 0.68
N ILE A 22 -19.25 -6.62 -0.59
CA ILE A 22 -18.07 -7.00 -1.35
C ILE A 22 -17.06 -5.85 -1.24
N GLU A 23 -15.86 -6.12 -0.69
CA GLU A 23 -14.79 -5.14 -0.55
C GLU A 23 -13.77 -5.27 -1.69
N LEU A 24 -13.71 -4.25 -2.55
CA LEU A 24 -12.82 -4.19 -3.72
C LEU A 24 -11.84 -3.03 -3.67
N ILE A 25 -11.74 -2.30 -2.57
CA ILE A 25 -10.68 -1.30 -2.41
C ILE A 25 -9.33 -2.01 -2.36
N ALA A 26 -8.46 -1.74 -3.34
CA ALA A 26 -7.19 -2.43 -3.53
C ALA A 26 -6.21 -2.29 -2.35
N SER A 27 -6.40 -1.29 -1.50
CA SER A 27 -5.60 -1.01 -0.30
C SER A 27 -6.21 -1.53 1.00
N GLU A 28 -7.31 -2.28 0.94
CA GLU A 28 -7.97 -2.87 2.10
C GLU A 28 -7.82 -4.38 2.15
N ASN A 29 -7.85 -4.92 3.36
CA ASN A 29 -7.81 -6.34 3.65
C ASN A 29 -8.39 -6.63 5.03
N PHE A 30 -8.68 -7.89 5.31
CA PHE A 30 -9.14 -8.35 6.61
C PHE A 30 -8.02 -9.10 7.32
N VAL A 31 -7.68 -8.65 8.52
CA VAL A 31 -6.64 -9.28 9.34
C VAL A 31 -7.16 -10.52 10.07
N SER A 32 -6.25 -11.36 10.57
CA SER A 32 -6.58 -12.49 11.40
C SER A 32 -7.06 -12.10 12.80
N GLU A 33 -7.70 -13.06 13.50
CA GLU A 33 -8.05 -12.91 14.91
C GLU A 33 -6.84 -12.56 15.78
N GLN A 34 -5.71 -13.25 15.58
CA GLN A 34 -4.48 -13.00 16.34
C GLN A 34 -3.94 -11.57 16.16
N VAL A 35 -4.03 -11.02 14.96
CA VAL A 35 -3.65 -9.62 14.70
C VAL A 35 -4.58 -8.67 15.46
N MET A 36 -5.90 -8.93 15.47
CA MET A 36 -6.88 -8.12 16.21
C MET A 36 -6.66 -8.23 17.73
N GLU A 37 -6.35 -9.42 18.24
CA GLU A 37 -6.04 -9.65 19.66
C GLU A 37 -4.78 -8.87 20.08
N ALA A 38 -3.71 -8.93 19.30
CA ALA A 38 -2.49 -8.17 19.56
C ALA A 38 -2.74 -6.66 19.54
N MET A 39 -3.57 -6.15 18.63
CA MET A 39 -3.98 -4.73 18.56
C MET A 39 -4.75 -4.27 19.80
N GLY A 40 -5.56 -5.13 20.40
CA GLY A 40 -6.33 -4.86 21.61
C GLY A 40 -5.61 -5.19 22.92
N SER A 41 -4.32 -5.49 22.89
CA SER A 41 -3.56 -5.96 24.04
C SER A 41 -3.13 -4.85 25.01
N VAL A 42 -2.64 -5.25 26.19
CA VAL A 42 -2.10 -4.35 27.23
C VAL A 42 -0.88 -3.57 26.78
N LEU A 43 -0.25 -3.95 25.68
CA LEU A 43 0.90 -3.25 25.10
C LEU A 43 0.56 -1.82 24.68
N THR A 44 -0.72 -1.49 24.49
CA THR A 44 -1.21 -0.13 24.26
C THR A 44 -0.84 0.84 25.38
N ASN A 45 -0.57 0.35 26.59
CA ASN A 45 -0.27 1.17 27.78
C ASN A 45 1.22 1.55 27.87
N LYS A 46 2.10 0.90 27.07
CA LYS A 46 3.55 1.05 27.27
C LYS A 46 4.13 2.20 26.45
N TYR A 47 4.87 3.07 27.14
CA TYR A 47 5.65 4.15 26.52
C TYR A 47 7.12 3.72 26.39
N ALA A 48 7.65 3.67 25.14
CA ALA A 48 8.93 3.04 24.83
C ALA A 48 9.77 3.83 23.81
N GLU A 49 9.92 5.16 23.99
CA GLU A 49 10.80 5.98 23.14
C GLU A 49 12.22 5.42 23.06
N GLY A 50 12.80 5.48 21.88
CA GLY A 50 14.08 4.87 21.54
C GLY A 50 13.92 3.54 20.83
N TYR A 51 14.92 2.68 20.92
CA TYR A 51 14.99 1.39 20.24
C TYR A 51 15.34 0.27 21.24
N PRO A 52 15.10 -1.01 20.92
CA PRO A 52 15.45 -2.14 21.79
C PRO A 52 16.86 -2.03 22.36
N GLY A 53 17.00 -2.16 23.67
CA GLY A 53 18.26 -2.01 24.40
C GLY A 53 18.79 -0.56 24.55
N LYS A 54 18.09 0.44 23.96
CA LYS A 54 18.47 1.87 23.99
C LYS A 54 17.23 2.74 24.19
N ARG A 55 16.40 2.40 25.15
CA ARG A 55 15.17 3.14 25.50
C ARG A 55 15.44 4.33 26.41
N TYR A 56 14.60 5.33 26.30
CA TYR A 56 14.62 6.49 27.23
C TYR A 56 13.78 6.24 28.46
N TYR A 57 13.00 5.15 28.53
CA TYR A 57 12.11 4.78 29.63
C TYR A 57 12.46 3.40 30.18
N GLY A 58 12.22 3.20 31.48
CA GLY A 58 12.36 1.90 32.12
C GLY A 58 11.20 0.94 31.83
N GLY A 59 11.37 -0.35 32.13
CA GLY A 59 10.35 -1.38 31.99
C GLY A 59 10.05 -1.72 30.52
N CYS A 60 11.06 -1.65 29.65
CA CYS A 60 10.91 -1.92 28.21
C CYS A 60 11.43 -3.29 27.79
N GLU A 61 11.97 -4.07 28.71
CA GLU A 61 12.60 -5.37 28.43
C GLU A 61 11.67 -6.33 27.67
N VAL A 62 10.38 -6.36 28.01
CA VAL A 62 9.38 -7.24 27.36
C VAL A 62 8.99 -6.72 25.98
N VAL A 63 8.76 -5.41 25.84
CA VAL A 63 8.41 -4.83 24.52
C VAL A 63 9.61 -4.84 23.58
N ASP A 64 10.85 -4.81 24.09
CA ASP A 64 12.05 -5.00 23.28
C ASP A 64 12.07 -6.37 22.57
N GLU A 65 11.60 -7.43 23.26
CA GLU A 65 11.46 -8.75 22.65
C GLU A 65 10.45 -8.72 21.48
N SER A 66 9.29 -8.10 21.69
CA SER A 66 8.25 -7.95 20.67
C SER A 66 8.76 -7.21 19.42
N GLU A 67 9.42 -6.07 19.62
CA GLU A 67 9.97 -5.30 18.50
C GLU A 67 11.11 -6.05 17.78
N ASN A 68 11.98 -6.74 18.51
CA ASN A 68 13.03 -7.55 17.92
C ASN A 68 12.47 -8.72 17.10
N ILE A 69 11.40 -9.39 17.56
CA ILE A 69 10.72 -10.44 16.79
C ILE A 69 10.14 -9.84 15.49
N ALA A 70 9.48 -8.67 15.56
CA ALA A 70 8.95 -8.00 14.38
C ALA A 70 10.05 -7.68 13.35
N ARG A 71 11.17 -7.12 13.79
CA ARG A 71 12.33 -6.80 12.94
C ARG A 71 12.94 -8.05 12.31
N GLN A 72 13.16 -9.11 13.10
CA GLN A 72 13.74 -10.37 12.61
C GLN A 72 12.85 -11.04 11.55
N ARG A 73 11.54 -11.16 11.83
CA ARG A 73 10.58 -11.73 10.89
C ARG A 73 10.51 -10.93 9.60
N LEU A 74 10.55 -9.60 9.71
CA LEU A 74 10.51 -8.71 8.56
C LEU A 74 11.78 -8.85 7.70
N CYS A 75 12.97 -8.92 8.32
CA CYS A 75 14.22 -9.20 7.63
C CYS A 75 14.20 -10.58 6.93
N GLN A 76 13.70 -11.61 7.60
CA GLN A 76 13.55 -12.94 7.02
C GLN A 76 12.60 -12.95 5.83
N LEU A 77 11.48 -12.25 5.93
CA LEU A 77 10.41 -12.23 4.92
C LEU A 77 10.89 -11.63 3.58
N PHE A 78 11.73 -10.60 3.63
CA PHE A 78 12.19 -9.88 2.44
C PHE A 78 13.68 -10.07 2.12
N GLY A 79 14.43 -10.84 2.93
CA GLY A 79 15.88 -11.01 2.74
C GLY A 79 16.65 -9.71 2.99
N ALA A 80 16.23 -8.91 3.98
CA ALA A 80 16.86 -7.65 4.35
C ALA A 80 17.85 -7.82 5.50
N GLU A 81 18.88 -6.94 5.56
CA GLU A 81 19.78 -6.85 6.71
C GLU A 81 19.30 -5.86 7.78
N TYR A 82 18.51 -4.88 7.36
CA TYR A 82 17.98 -3.84 8.26
C TYR A 82 16.46 -3.71 8.12
N ALA A 83 15.80 -3.55 9.26
CA ALA A 83 14.38 -3.26 9.36
C ALA A 83 14.09 -2.27 10.50
N ASN A 84 13.22 -1.28 10.22
CA ASN A 84 12.59 -0.43 11.21
C ASN A 84 11.07 -0.63 11.14
N VAL A 85 10.47 -1.03 12.26
CA VAL A 85 9.05 -1.38 12.37
C VAL A 85 8.22 -0.32 13.11
N GLN A 86 8.85 0.78 13.53
CA GLN A 86 8.20 1.83 14.31
C GLN A 86 7.35 2.82 13.51
N PRO A 87 7.52 3.06 12.19
CA PRO A 87 6.66 4.00 11.47
C PRO A 87 5.17 3.69 11.68
N HIS A 88 4.39 4.73 12.07
CA HIS A 88 2.96 4.59 12.34
C HIS A 88 2.15 4.40 11.06
N SER A 89 2.66 4.84 9.92
CA SER A 89 2.04 4.68 8.61
C SER A 89 3.09 4.62 7.49
N GLY A 90 2.67 4.20 6.28
CA GLY A 90 3.54 4.26 5.10
C GLY A 90 3.98 5.69 4.77
N ALA A 91 3.11 6.68 4.91
CA ALA A 91 3.46 8.08 4.70
C ALA A 91 4.54 8.57 5.67
N GLN A 92 4.51 8.15 6.94
CA GLN A 92 5.56 8.47 7.92
C GLN A 92 6.85 7.70 7.66
N ALA A 93 6.79 6.46 7.17
CA ALA A 93 7.97 5.73 6.70
C ALA A 93 8.64 6.49 5.54
N ASN A 94 7.86 6.93 4.55
CA ASN A 94 8.36 7.75 3.44
C ASN A 94 8.95 9.08 3.95
N MET A 95 8.24 9.77 4.84
CA MET A 95 8.73 11.02 5.44
C MET A 95 10.08 10.85 6.15
N ALA A 96 10.25 9.77 6.91
CA ALA A 96 11.50 9.47 7.59
C ALA A 96 12.66 9.25 6.58
N VAL A 97 12.41 8.54 5.47
CA VAL A 97 13.39 8.38 4.40
C VAL A 97 13.75 9.72 3.77
N PHE A 98 12.78 10.57 3.46
CA PHE A 98 13.02 11.90 2.93
C PHE A 98 13.89 12.74 3.87
N MET A 99 13.58 12.77 5.17
CA MET A 99 14.35 13.52 6.17
C MET A 99 15.75 12.95 6.40
N ALA A 100 15.94 11.66 6.22
CA ALA A 100 17.27 11.05 6.29
C ALA A 100 18.15 11.43 5.07
N CYS A 101 17.53 11.50 3.87
CA CYS A 101 18.21 11.60 2.58
C CYS A 101 18.27 13.03 2.00
N LEU A 102 17.33 13.90 2.34
CA LEU A 102 17.13 15.19 1.70
C LEU A 102 17.16 16.34 2.72
N ASN A 103 17.53 17.53 2.23
CA ASN A 103 17.26 18.78 2.91
C ASN A 103 16.05 19.47 2.25
N ALA A 104 15.39 20.38 2.98
CA ALA A 104 14.30 21.17 2.42
C ALA A 104 14.73 21.87 1.11
N GLY A 105 13.89 21.77 0.08
CA GLY A 105 14.17 22.30 -1.27
C GLY A 105 15.00 21.38 -2.17
N ASP A 106 15.54 20.26 -1.67
CA ASP A 106 16.22 19.29 -2.53
C ASP A 106 15.25 18.66 -3.53
N THR A 107 15.79 18.28 -4.69
CA THR A 107 15.01 17.68 -5.78
C THR A 107 14.94 16.17 -5.66
N PHE A 108 13.76 15.61 -5.88
CA PHE A 108 13.55 14.18 -6.05
C PHE A 108 12.64 13.90 -7.26
N LEU A 109 12.62 12.64 -7.72
CA LEU A 109 11.85 12.18 -8.88
C LEU A 109 10.89 11.07 -8.47
N GLY A 110 9.60 11.19 -8.75
CA GLY A 110 8.55 10.21 -8.45
C GLY A 110 7.56 10.01 -9.58
N LEU A 111 6.74 8.96 -9.51
CA LEU A 111 5.65 8.75 -10.46
C LEU A 111 4.55 9.80 -10.25
N ASN A 112 4.12 10.42 -11.34
CA ASN A 112 3.03 11.40 -11.35
C ASN A 112 1.78 10.85 -10.66
N LEU A 113 1.20 11.65 -9.78
CA LEU A 113 0.02 11.27 -8.99
C LEU A 113 -1.17 10.86 -9.88
N SER A 114 -1.42 11.59 -10.97
CA SER A 114 -2.52 11.28 -11.91
C SER A 114 -2.27 10.03 -12.75
N HIS A 115 -1.03 9.56 -12.79
CA HIS A 115 -0.60 8.34 -13.49
C HIS A 115 -0.44 7.14 -12.55
N GLY A 116 -0.97 7.24 -11.33
CA GLY A 116 -0.99 6.17 -10.36
C GLY A 116 0.00 6.32 -9.19
N GLY A 117 0.75 7.42 -9.11
CA GLY A 117 1.64 7.72 -7.98
C GLY A 117 0.90 7.80 -6.64
N HIS A 118 1.65 7.87 -5.54
CA HIS A 118 1.10 8.06 -4.21
C HIS A 118 1.23 9.53 -3.78
N LEU A 119 0.34 10.00 -2.89
CA LEU A 119 0.38 11.38 -2.37
C LEU A 119 1.76 11.76 -1.81
N SER A 120 2.41 10.84 -1.08
CA SER A 120 3.74 11.07 -0.52
C SER A 120 4.91 10.97 -1.52
N HIS A 121 4.61 10.89 -2.82
CA HIS A 121 5.60 10.89 -3.90
C HIS A 121 5.64 12.22 -4.67
N GLY A 122 5.22 13.34 -4.06
CA GLY A 122 5.35 14.67 -4.65
C GLY A 122 4.07 15.48 -4.78
N SER A 123 2.94 14.98 -4.25
CA SER A 123 1.70 15.76 -4.28
C SER A 123 1.89 17.14 -3.60
N PRO A 124 1.45 18.24 -4.24
CA PRO A 124 1.62 19.59 -3.71
C PRO A 124 0.90 19.86 -2.39
N VAL A 125 -0.04 19.00 -2.00
CA VAL A 125 -0.76 19.09 -0.71
C VAL A 125 -0.18 18.17 0.36
N ASN A 126 0.88 17.41 0.03
CA ASN A 126 1.57 16.51 0.94
C ASN A 126 2.93 17.08 1.36
N PHE A 127 3.48 16.63 2.50
CA PHE A 127 4.81 17.05 2.97
C PHE A 127 5.87 16.99 1.86
N SER A 128 5.79 15.96 0.99
CA SER A 128 6.77 15.72 -0.07
C SER A 128 6.79 16.84 -1.12
N GLY A 129 5.62 17.35 -1.53
CA GLY A 129 5.52 18.48 -2.45
C GLY A 129 5.62 19.86 -1.77
N LEU A 130 5.35 19.93 -0.45
CA LEU A 130 5.46 21.19 0.31
C LEU A 130 6.90 21.53 0.71
N MET A 131 7.72 20.53 0.99
CA MET A 131 9.08 20.72 1.54
C MET A 131 10.17 20.52 0.49
N PHE A 132 9.90 19.81 -0.59
CA PHE A 132 10.91 19.39 -1.56
C PHE A 132 10.49 19.76 -2.99
N ASN A 133 11.46 19.82 -3.90
CA ASN A 133 11.22 20.04 -5.32
C ASN A 133 10.90 18.70 -5.99
N ALA A 134 9.61 18.42 -6.20
CA ALA A 134 9.15 17.17 -6.80
C ALA A 134 9.17 17.25 -8.33
N LEU A 135 9.95 16.39 -8.96
CA LEU A 135 9.88 16.10 -10.40
C LEU A 135 9.08 14.83 -10.63
N GLU A 136 8.49 14.72 -11.81
CA GLU A 136 7.61 13.62 -12.15
C GLU A 136 8.09 12.87 -13.40
N TYR A 137 7.90 11.54 -13.39
CA TYR A 137 7.88 10.71 -14.60
C TYR A 137 6.49 10.12 -14.77
N ASN A 138 6.17 9.69 -16.00
CA ASN A 138 4.83 9.30 -16.38
C ASN A 138 4.75 7.82 -16.80
N VAL A 139 3.55 7.36 -17.08
CA VAL A 139 3.33 6.17 -17.92
C VAL A 139 3.18 6.60 -19.38
N LYS A 140 3.45 5.69 -20.33
CA LYS A 140 3.21 5.89 -21.76
C LYS A 140 1.71 5.89 -22.04
N GLU A 141 1.25 6.78 -22.89
CA GLU A 141 -0.17 6.94 -23.20
C GLU A 141 -0.77 5.72 -23.91
N ASP A 142 0.00 5.13 -24.81
CA ASP A 142 -0.40 3.99 -25.62
C ASP A 142 -0.51 2.68 -24.81
N THR A 143 0.44 2.45 -23.88
CA THR A 143 0.54 1.18 -23.16
C THR A 143 0.09 1.25 -21.70
N GLY A 144 -0.02 2.44 -21.11
CA GLY A 144 -0.26 2.62 -19.67
C GLY A 144 0.87 2.06 -18.78
N ARG A 145 2.05 1.77 -19.36
CA ARG A 145 3.23 1.27 -18.65
C ARG A 145 4.20 2.39 -18.35
N VAL A 146 4.98 2.27 -17.27
CA VAL A 146 6.00 3.27 -16.90
C VAL A 146 6.90 3.62 -18.09
N ASP A 147 7.05 4.90 -18.34
CA ASP A 147 7.97 5.44 -19.34
C ASP A 147 9.38 5.55 -18.74
N TYR A 148 10.13 4.45 -18.83
CA TYR A 148 11.50 4.39 -18.33
C TYR A 148 12.46 5.29 -19.11
N GLU A 149 12.22 5.53 -20.39
CA GLU A 149 13.02 6.46 -21.21
C GLU A 149 12.88 7.88 -20.68
N GLN A 150 11.65 8.32 -20.41
CA GLN A 150 11.38 9.63 -19.79
C GLN A 150 12.00 9.73 -18.39
N LEU A 151 11.83 8.67 -17.55
CA LEU A 151 12.41 8.63 -16.21
C LEU A 151 13.94 8.84 -16.26
N GLU A 152 14.61 8.10 -17.13
CA GLU A 152 16.07 8.19 -17.30
C GLU A 152 16.51 9.57 -17.81
N GLN A 153 15.78 10.14 -18.78
CA GLN A 153 16.06 11.46 -19.30
C GLN A 153 15.93 12.53 -18.20
N VAL A 154 14.78 12.56 -17.51
CA VAL A 154 14.53 13.53 -16.42
C VAL A 154 15.58 13.39 -15.31
N ALA A 155 15.95 12.15 -14.97
CA ALA A 155 16.96 11.87 -13.95
C ALA A 155 18.34 12.42 -14.36
N ARG A 156 18.81 12.20 -15.60
CA ARG A 156 20.11 12.67 -16.08
C ARG A 156 20.18 14.20 -16.21
N GLU A 157 19.09 14.81 -16.69
CA GLU A 157 19.00 16.26 -16.87
C GLU A 157 18.98 17.03 -15.55
N ASN A 158 18.24 16.51 -14.55
CA ASN A 158 17.98 17.25 -13.31
C ASN A 158 18.77 16.74 -12.10
N LYS A 159 19.38 15.55 -12.18
CA LYS A 159 20.18 14.92 -11.13
C LYS A 159 19.50 14.98 -9.74
N PRO A 160 18.26 14.45 -9.60
CA PRO A 160 17.59 14.43 -8.31
C PRO A 160 18.42 13.62 -7.29
N LYS A 161 18.35 13.98 -6.01
CA LYS A 161 19.04 13.26 -4.95
C LYS A 161 18.37 11.97 -4.55
N LEU A 162 17.07 11.82 -4.87
CA LEU A 162 16.25 10.65 -4.59
C LEU A 162 15.40 10.32 -5.80
N ILE A 163 15.35 9.05 -6.20
CA ILE A 163 14.39 8.52 -7.17
C ILE A 163 13.47 7.54 -6.45
N ILE A 164 12.16 7.66 -6.64
CA ILE A 164 11.16 6.81 -6.01
C ILE A 164 10.43 6.00 -7.07
N ALA A 165 10.43 4.67 -6.93
CA ALA A 165 9.52 3.77 -7.61
C ALA A 165 8.44 3.29 -6.63
N GLY A 166 7.25 3.04 -7.16
CA GLY A 166 6.09 2.61 -6.39
C GLY A 166 4.84 3.37 -6.80
N ALA A 167 3.70 2.76 -6.60
CA ALA A 167 2.44 3.33 -7.04
C ALA A 167 1.25 2.87 -6.20
N SER A 168 0.19 3.68 -6.19
CA SER A 168 -1.11 3.33 -5.63
C SER A 168 -2.04 2.67 -6.65
N ALA A 169 -1.85 2.95 -7.94
CA ALA A 169 -2.73 2.49 -9.02
C ALA A 169 -1.93 2.12 -10.30
N TYR A 170 -0.93 1.28 -10.13
CA TYR A 170 -0.15 0.70 -11.23
C TYR A 170 -0.17 -0.82 -11.13
N SER A 171 -0.62 -1.48 -12.18
CA SER A 171 -0.95 -2.91 -12.15
C SER A 171 0.12 -3.83 -12.72
N ARG A 172 1.30 -3.29 -13.09
CA ARG A 172 2.38 -4.06 -13.72
C ARG A 172 3.62 -4.11 -12.86
N GLU A 173 4.50 -5.05 -13.14
CA GLU A 173 5.81 -5.13 -12.51
C GLU A 173 6.72 -3.96 -12.89
N TRP A 174 7.70 -3.69 -12.05
CA TRP A 174 8.68 -2.62 -12.21
C TRP A 174 10.04 -3.19 -12.64
N ASP A 175 10.73 -2.50 -13.54
CA ASP A 175 12.14 -2.77 -13.83
C ASP A 175 13.03 -2.03 -12.81
N TYR A 176 13.12 -2.60 -11.60
CA TYR A 176 13.94 -2.02 -10.53
C TYR A 176 15.41 -1.95 -10.89
N ALA A 177 15.93 -2.93 -11.65
CA ALA A 177 17.34 -2.95 -12.08
C ALA A 177 17.66 -1.78 -13.01
N ARG A 178 16.73 -1.41 -13.89
CA ARG A 178 16.87 -0.28 -14.79
C ARG A 178 16.92 1.05 -14.04
N ILE A 179 16.00 1.23 -13.08
CA ILE A 179 15.97 2.45 -12.25
C ILE A 179 17.22 2.54 -11.36
N ARG A 180 17.68 1.41 -10.81
CA ARG A 180 18.90 1.38 -10.00
C ARG A 180 20.10 1.85 -10.79
N ARG A 181 20.27 1.41 -12.03
CA ARG A 181 21.40 1.83 -12.89
C ARG A 181 21.45 3.35 -13.08
N VAL A 182 20.33 3.99 -13.41
CA VAL A 182 20.30 5.44 -13.57
C VAL A 182 20.51 6.17 -12.25
N ALA A 183 20.00 5.65 -11.15
CA ALA A 183 20.25 6.21 -9.82
C ALA A 183 21.74 6.20 -9.47
N ASP A 184 22.43 5.07 -9.71
CA ASP A 184 23.89 4.95 -9.49
C ASP A 184 24.66 5.88 -10.42
N GLU A 185 24.28 6.00 -11.69
CA GLU A 185 24.91 6.88 -12.68
C GLU A 185 24.94 8.35 -12.23
N ILE A 186 23.87 8.83 -11.60
CA ILE A 186 23.74 10.23 -11.17
C ILE A 186 24.05 10.44 -9.68
N GLY A 187 24.36 9.37 -8.93
CA GLY A 187 24.63 9.43 -7.48
C GLY A 187 23.39 9.66 -6.62
N ALA A 188 22.21 9.27 -7.10
CA ALA A 188 20.94 9.38 -6.36
C ALA A 188 20.70 8.18 -5.46
N ILE A 189 19.99 8.38 -4.35
CA ILE A 189 19.39 7.29 -3.59
C ILE A 189 18.18 6.74 -4.37
N PHE A 190 18.12 5.43 -4.56
CA PHE A 190 16.95 4.75 -5.11
C PHE A 190 16.10 4.18 -3.97
N MET A 191 14.87 4.66 -3.86
CA MET A 191 13.86 4.23 -2.91
C MET A 191 12.72 3.52 -3.63
N VAL A 192 12.21 2.43 -3.04
CA VAL A 192 10.99 1.77 -3.51
C VAL A 192 9.94 1.76 -2.42
N ASP A 193 8.77 2.31 -2.70
CA ASP A 193 7.57 2.14 -1.90
C ASP A 193 6.77 0.95 -2.45
N MET A 194 6.94 -0.22 -1.81
CA MET A 194 6.28 -1.47 -2.23
C MET A 194 4.94 -1.70 -1.53
N ALA A 195 4.34 -0.68 -0.94
CA ALA A 195 3.17 -0.82 -0.06
C ALA A 195 2.02 -1.65 -0.67
N HIS A 196 1.70 -1.44 -1.95
CA HIS A 196 0.61 -2.15 -2.59
C HIS A 196 0.91 -3.64 -2.82
N PRO A 197 2.00 -4.04 -3.50
CA PRO A 197 2.29 -5.43 -3.80
C PRO A 197 3.08 -6.17 -2.70
N ALA A 198 3.31 -5.59 -1.51
CA ALA A 198 4.22 -6.14 -0.51
C ALA A 198 3.93 -7.60 -0.14
N GLY A 199 2.67 -8.02 -0.07
CA GLY A 199 2.31 -9.41 0.21
C GLY A 199 2.69 -10.37 -0.92
N LEU A 200 2.50 -9.95 -2.18
CA LEU A 200 2.90 -10.72 -3.36
C LEU A 200 4.42 -10.86 -3.45
N ILE A 201 5.14 -9.79 -3.13
CA ILE A 201 6.62 -9.77 -3.06
C ILE A 201 7.11 -10.71 -1.96
N ALA A 202 6.50 -10.65 -0.77
CA ALA A 202 6.81 -11.53 0.35
C ALA A 202 6.60 -13.02 0.01
N ALA A 203 5.55 -13.31 -0.77
CA ALA A 203 5.26 -14.66 -1.27
C ALA A 203 6.18 -15.11 -2.42
N GLY A 204 7.07 -14.25 -2.93
CA GLY A 204 7.96 -14.53 -4.05
C GLY A 204 7.25 -14.64 -5.41
N LEU A 205 6.10 -13.96 -5.55
CA LEU A 205 5.30 -13.95 -6.78
C LEU A 205 5.62 -12.73 -7.68
N LEU A 206 6.26 -11.71 -7.13
CA LEU A 206 6.77 -10.53 -7.83
C LEU A 206 8.22 -10.29 -7.44
N ASP A 207 8.97 -9.57 -8.28
CA ASP A 207 10.37 -9.30 -7.99
C ASP A 207 10.55 -8.45 -6.73
N ASN A 208 11.57 -8.79 -5.94
CA ASN A 208 11.79 -8.19 -4.63
C ASN A 208 12.70 -6.96 -4.75
N PRO A 209 12.19 -5.73 -4.51
CA PRO A 209 12.94 -4.50 -4.64
C PRO A 209 14.11 -4.38 -3.65
N VAL A 210 14.11 -5.14 -2.55
CA VAL A 210 15.20 -5.15 -1.56
C VAL A 210 16.55 -5.54 -2.19
N LYS A 211 16.53 -6.28 -3.31
CA LYS A 211 17.73 -6.64 -4.06
C LYS A 211 18.34 -5.46 -4.84
N TYR A 212 17.58 -4.46 -5.16
CA TYR A 212 17.93 -3.37 -6.08
C TYR A 212 17.97 -2.00 -5.41
N ALA A 213 16.96 -1.70 -4.60
CA ALA A 213 16.83 -0.40 -3.98
C ALA A 213 17.83 -0.20 -2.85
N HIS A 214 18.23 1.06 -2.64
CA HIS A 214 18.98 1.45 -1.46
C HIS A 214 18.12 1.36 -0.20
N ILE A 215 16.85 1.82 -0.31
CA ILE A 215 15.89 1.84 0.79
C ILE A 215 14.53 1.39 0.25
N VAL A 216 13.83 0.57 1.02
CA VAL A 216 12.48 0.12 0.70
C VAL A 216 11.54 0.51 1.84
N THR A 217 10.39 1.05 1.50
CA THR A 217 9.30 1.32 2.44
C THR A 217 8.07 0.51 2.09
N SER A 218 7.21 0.29 3.08
CA SER A 218 5.90 -0.31 2.85
C SER A 218 4.90 0.08 3.93
N THR A 219 3.63 -0.17 3.64
CA THR A 219 2.59 -0.36 4.64
C THR A 219 2.52 -1.83 5.05
N THR A 220 1.83 -2.12 6.16
CA THR A 220 1.65 -3.49 6.64
C THR A 220 0.24 -4.05 6.42
N HIS A 221 -0.73 -3.22 6.00
CA HIS A 221 -2.17 -3.50 6.06
C HIS A 221 -2.86 -3.73 4.71
N LYS A 222 -2.13 -3.81 3.60
CA LYS A 222 -2.69 -4.06 2.25
C LYS A 222 -2.58 -5.54 1.90
N THR A 223 -1.87 -5.90 0.84
CA THR A 223 -1.64 -7.30 0.49
C THR A 223 -0.88 -8.07 1.59
N LEU A 224 -0.06 -7.39 2.40
CA LEU A 224 0.66 -8.03 3.51
C LEU A 224 -0.27 -8.45 4.68
N ARG A 225 -1.51 -8.00 4.70
CA ARG A 225 -2.60 -8.44 5.59
C ARG A 225 -2.29 -8.29 7.09
N GLY A 226 -1.55 -7.26 7.47
CA GLY A 226 -1.24 -6.93 8.85
C GLY A 226 -2.02 -5.71 9.38
N PRO A 227 -1.67 -5.22 10.58
CA PRO A 227 -2.28 -4.03 11.15
C PRO A 227 -1.88 -2.79 10.33
N ARG A 228 -2.63 -1.69 10.47
CA ARG A 228 -2.25 -0.42 9.88
C ARG A 228 -0.94 0.08 10.47
N GLY A 229 0.05 0.30 9.61
CA GLY A 229 1.39 0.73 10.01
C GLY A 229 2.31 0.88 8.81
N GLY A 230 3.54 1.31 9.05
CA GLY A 230 4.62 1.43 8.07
C GLY A 230 5.88 0.68 8.49
N ILE A 231 6.75 0.43 7.54
CA ILE A 231 8.06 -0.22 7.73
C ILE A 231 9.10 0.40 6.79
N ILE A 232 10.37 0.30 7.21
CA ILE A 232 11.53 0.66 6.38
C ILE A 232 12.48 -0.53 6.37
N LEU A 233 13.04 -0.84 5.21
CA LEU A 233 13.95 -1.97 4.97
C LEU A 233 15.17 -1.52 4.17
N MET A 234 16.30 -2.19 4.37
CA MET A 234 17.44 -2.17 3.44
C MET A 234 17.95 -3.60 3.24
N GLY A 235 18.28 -3.94 2.00
CA GLY A 235 18.90 -5.21 1.65
C GLY A 235 20.31 -5.31 2.22
N LYS A 236 21.04 -4.21 2.22
CA LYS A 236 22.36 -4.06 2.82
C LYS A 236 22.48 -2.67 3.44
N ASP A 237 23.05 -2.60 4.64
CA ASP A 237 23.37 -1.32 5.24
C ASP A 237 24.65 -0.73 4.61
N PHE A 238 24.73 0.60 4.53
CA PHE A 238 25.86 1.27 3.88
C PHE A 238 26.19 2.60 4.57
N PRO A 239 27.46 3.07 4.44
CA PRO A 239 27.83 4.41 4.93
C PRO A 239 27.03 5.49 4.24
N ASN A 240 26.52 6.49 4.99
CA ASN A 240 25.77 7.57 4.37
C ASN A 240 26.65 8.36 3.37
N PRO A 241 26.12 8.67 2.17
CA PRO A 241 26.92 9.31 1.10
C PRO A 241 27.22 10.80 1.37
N TRP A 242 26.65 11.39 2.41
CA TRP A 242 26.82 12.81 2.74
C TRP A 242 27.92 13.08 3.77
N GLY A 243 28.66 12.07 4.20
CA GLY A 243 29.76 12.20 5.17
C GLY A 243 29.31 12.61 6.58
N LYS A 244 28.03 12.42 6.93
CA LYS A 244 27.54 12.69 8.30
C LYS A 244 28.25 11.76 9.29
N THR A 245 28.87 12.31 10.33
CA THR A 245 29.67 11.57 11.32
C THR A 245 29.02 11.50 12.70
N THR A 246 29.49 10.53 13.48
CA THR A 246 29.28 10.47 14.94
C THR A 246 30.11 11.54 15.64
N PRO A 247 29.86 11.83 16.92
CA PRO A 247 30.74 12.72 17.72
C PRO A 247 32.20 12.25 17.80
N LYS A 248 32.46 10.97 17.52
CA LYS A 248 33.81 10.39 17.47
C LYS A 248 34.49 10.50 16.09
N GLY A 249 33.80 11.11 15.09
CA GLY A 249 34.34 11.28 13.73
C GLY A 249 34.13 10.09 12.81
N GLU A 250 33.43 9.02 13.23
CA GLU A 250 33.13 7.87 12.40
C GLU A 250 31.93 8.17 11.48
N VAL A 251 32.00 7.73 10.21
CA VAL A 251 30.88 7.92 9.27
C VAL A 251 29.68 7.08 9.75
N LYS A 252 28.52 7.73 9.89
CA LYS A 252 27.29 7.05 10.27
C LYS A 252 26.80 6.13 9.15
N MET A 253 26.34 4.93 9.53
CA MET A 253 25.63 4.05 8.62
C MET A 253 24.24 4.60 8.30
N MET A 254 23.68 4.21 7.17
CA MET A 254 22.36 4.68 6.72
C MET A 254 21.25 4.24 7.67
N SER A 255 21.36 3.05 8.27
CA SER A 255 20.46 2.57 9.33
C SER A 255 20.34 3.56 10.49
N ALA A 256 21.46 4.11 10.95
CA ALA A 256 21.46 5.08 12.05
C ALA A 256 20.77 6.41 11.67
N LEU A 257 20.85 6.83 10.40
CA LEU A 257 20.15 8.01 9.94
C LEU A 257 18.64 7.75 9.81
N LEU A 258 18.24 6.59 9.31
CA LEU A 258 16.84 6.19 9.20
C LEU A 258 16.19 6.04 10.58
N ASP A 259 16.87 5.37 11.53
CA ASP A 259 16.39 5.26 12.91
C ASP A 259 16.22 6.63 13.55
N SER A 260 17.21 7.52 13.39
CA SER A 260 17.14 8.89 13.90
C SER A 260 16.03 9.72 13.23
N ALA A 261 15.74 9.50 11.95
CA ALA A 261 14.67 10.17 11.24
C ALA A 261 13.28 9.68 11.69
N VAL A 262 13.14 8.40 12.05
CA VAL A 262 11.90 7.88 12.64
C VAL A 262 11.77 8.42 14.07
N PHE A 263 12.72 8.14 14.94
CA PHE A 263 12.75 8.63 16.30
C PHE A 263 14.13 9.23 16.62
N PRO A 264 14.21 10.46 17.10
CA PRO A 264 13.11 11.40 17.42
C PRO A 264 12.66 12.30 16.25
N GLY A 265 13.08 12.04 15.01
CA GLY A 265 12.91 12.95 13.89
C GLY A 265 11.47 13.24 13.51
N THR A 266 10.63 12.22 13.39
CA THR A 266 9.23 12.33 12.93
C THR A 266 8.20 11.79 13.91
N GLN A 267 8.62 10.99 14.89
CA GLN A 267 7.74 10.33 15.87
C GLN A 267 8.30 10.45 17.29
N GLY A 268 7.42 10.28 18.29
CA GLY A 268 7.73 10.04 19.68
C GLY A 268 7.63 8.55 20.03
N GLY A 269 6.86 8.21 21.08
CA GLY A 269 6.67 6.83 21.54
C GLY A 269 6.09 5.91 20.44
N PRO A 270 6.68 4.74 20.22
CA PRO A 270 6.17 3.76 19.28
C PRO A 270 4.87 3.14 19.77
N LEU A 271 4.06 2.60 18.83
CA LEU A 271 2.81 1.91 19.14
C LEU A 271 3.10 0.42 19.36
N GLU A 272 3.43 0.03 20.57
CA GLU A 272 3.91 -1.32 20.89
C GLU A 272 2.87 -2.41 20.59
N HIS A 273 1.58 -2.14 20.79
CA HIS A 273 0.49 -3.04 20.37
C HIS A 273 0.42 -3.22 18.85
N VAL A 274 0.72 -2.18 18.08
CA VAL A 274 0.80 -2.29 16.60
C VAL A 274 2.06 -3.05 16.18
N ILE A 275 3.18 -2.84 16.85
CA ILE A 275 4.43 -3.57 16.57
C ILE A 275 4.25 -5.07 16.87
N ALA A 276 3.60 -5.43 17.98
CA ALA A 276 3.25 -6.81 18.28
C ALA A 276 2.34 -7.41 17.20
N ALA A 277 1.31 -6.68 16.76
CA ALA A 277 0.43 -7.11 15.68
C ALA A 277 1.17 -7.23 14.33
N LYS A 278 2.16 -6.37 14.05
CA LYS A 278 3.08 -6.53 12.89
C LYS A 278 3.89 -7.83 13.03
N ALA A 279 4.41 -8.13 14.23
CA ALA A 279 5.15 -9.36 14.46
C ALA A 279 4.31 -10.61 14.20
N VAL A 280 3.03 -10.62 14.62
CA VAL A 280 2.07 -11.68 14.31
C VAL A 280 1.87 -11.81 12.80
N ALA A 281 1.52 -10.71 12.12
CA ALA A 281 1.26 -10.70 10.69
C ALA A 281 2.49 -11.14 9.86
N PHE A 282 3.70 -10.76 10.25
CA PHE A 282 4.93 -11.21 9.58
C PHE A 282 5.18 -12.71 9.82
N GLY A 283 4.81 -13.23 11.00
CA GLY A 283 4.83 -14.66 11.26
C GLY A 283 3.87 -15.43 10.36
N GLU A 284 2.65 -14.94 10.20
CA GLU A 284 1.67 -15.50 9.24
C GLU A 284 2.18 -15.43 7.80
N ALA A 285 2.81 -14.31 7.40
CA ALA A 285 3.33 -14.12 6.05
C ALA A 285 4.51 -15.04 5.70
N LEU A 286 5.19 -15.62 6.68
CA LEU A 286 6.25 -16.61 6.48
C LEU A 286 5.71 -18.03 6.24
N THR A 287 4.41 -18.26 6.34
CA THR A 287 3.82 -19.59 6.20
C THR A 287 3.53 -19.96 4.73
N PRO A 288 3.50 -21.26 4.39
CA PRO A 288 3.07 -21.72 3.06
C PRO A 288 1.66 -21.28 2.70
N GLU A 289 0.75 -21.24 3.68
CA GLU A 289 -0.66 -20.85 3.50
C GLU A 289 -0.78 -19.40 3.01
N PHE A 290 0.07 -18.51 3.51
CA PHE A 290 0.12 -17.14 3.02
C PHE A 290 0.56 -17.06 1.56
N LYS A 291 1.49 -17.89 1.13
CA LYS A 291 1.90 -17.97 -0.27
C LYS A 291 0.76 -18.43 -1.16
N GLU A 292 0.00 -19.44 -0.76
CA GLU A 292 -1.18 -19.89 -1.50
C GLU A 292 -2.28 -18.83 -1.53
N TYR A 293 -2.48 -18.12 -0.43
CA TYR A 293 -3.39 -16.96 -0.38
C TYR A 293 -2.99 -15.88 -1.40
N GLN A 294 -1.71 -15.51 -1.48
CA GLN A 294 -1.23 -14.50 -2.43
C GLN A 294 -1.35 -14.95 -3.89
N LYS A 295 -1.12 -16.23 -4.18
CA LYS A 295 -1.41 -16.79 -5.51
C LYS A 295 -2.88 -16.63 -5.88
N GLN A 296 -3.77 -16.94 -4.93
CA GLN A 296 -5.21 -16.78 -5.15
C GLN A 296 -5.60 -15.31 -5.36
N VAL A 297 -4.96 -14.35 -4.66
CA VAL A 297 -5.14 -12.92 -4.88
C VAL A 297 -4.81 -12.55 -6.33
N GLN A 298 -3.68 -13.04 -6.84
CA GLN A 298 -3.23 -12.76 -8.22
C GLN A 298 -4.15 -13.41 -9.27
N LEU A 299 -4.55 -14.66 -9.05
CA LEU A 299 -5.49 -15.37 -9.93
C LEU A 299 -6.85 -14.65 -9.98
N ASN A 300 -7.39 -14.24 -8.85
CA ASN A 300 -8.63 -13.49 -8.77
C ASN A 300 -8.52 -12.15 -9.50
N ALA A 301 -7.39 -11.45 -9.37
CA ALA A 301 -7.18 -10.18 -10.06
C ALA A 301 -7.12 -10.36 -11.59
N ALA A 302 -6.42 -11.37 -12.07
CA ALA A 302 -6.36 -11.69 -13.49
C ALA A 302 -7.74 -12.08 -14.05
N ALA A 303 -8.49 -12.91 -13.32
CA ALA A 303 -9.84 -13.32 -13.72
C ALA A 303 -10.81 -12.14 -13.74
N MET A 304 -10.76 -11.25 -12.74
CA MET A 304 -11.61 -10.06 -12.69
C MET A 304 -11.27 -9.08 -13.82
N ALA A 305 -9.98 -8.83 -14.07
CA ALA A 305 -9.53 -7.97 -15.16
C ALA A 305 -10.00 -8.50 -16.52
N LYS A 306 -9.87 -9.82 -16.76
CA LYS A 306 -10.39 -10.47 -17.96
C LYS A 306 -11.90 -10.31 -18.10
N ALA A 307 -12.67 -10.58 -17.04
CA ALA A 307 -14.12 -10.46 -17.07
C ALA A 307 -14.58 -9.02 -17.37
N LEU A 308 -13.88 -8.01 -16.81
CA LEU A 308 -14.14 -6.61 -17.12
C LEU A 308 -13.85 -6.29 -18.60
N MET A 309 -12.74 -6.77 -19.15
CA MET A 309 -12.41 -6.58 -20.57
C MET A 309 -13.42 -7.29 -21.48
N ASP A 310 -13.85 -8.51 -21.14
CA ASP A 310 -14.88 -9.24 -21.88
C ASP A 310 -16.23 -8.49 -21.90
N LYS A 311 -16.49 -7.67 -20.89
CA LYS A 311 -17.65 -6.75 -20.81
C LYS A 311 -17.42 -5.41 -21.52
N GLY A 312 -16.28 -5.20 -22.15
CA GLY A 312 -15.95 -4.00 -22.92
C GLY A 312 -15.39 -2.83 -22.10
N TYR A 313 -14.96 -3.06 -20.84
CA TYR A 313 -14.22 -2.08 -20.09
C TYR A 313 -12.76 -2.04 -20.52
N LYS A 314 -12.16 -0.85 -20.54
CA LYS A 314 -10.71 -0.69 -20.72
C LYS A 314 -10.02 -0.81 -19.37
N ILE A 315 -9.09 -1.75 -19.27
CA ILE A 315 -8.16 -1.84 -18.13
C ILE A 315 -6.87 -1.12 -18.55
N ILE A 316 -6.42 -0.16 -17.73
CA ILE A 316 -5.13 0.52 -17.97
C ILE A 316 -4.02 -0.52 -17.97
N SER A 317 -3.14 -0.45 -18.96
CA SER A 317 -2.07 -1.41 -19.27
C SER A 317 -2.54 -2.82 -19.73
N ASP A 318 -3.82 -2.97 -20.12
CA ASP A 318 -4.41 -4.19 -20.70
C ASP A 318 -4.28 -5.43 -19.80
N GLY A 319 -4.50 -5.25 -18.48
CA GLY A 319 -4.51 -6.33 -17.49
C GLY A 319 -3.75 -6.00 -16.22
N THR A 320 -3.38 -7.03 -15.46
CA THR A 320 -2.67 -6.90 -14.19
C THR A 320 -1.70 -8.04 -13.97
N ASP A 321 -0.55 -7.73 -13.36
CA ASP A 321 0.44 -8.68 -12.86
C ASP A 321 0.34 -8.85 -11.34
N ASN A 322 -0.44 -7.98 -10.65
CA ASN A 322 -0.55 -7.95 -9.20
C ASN A 322 -1.98 -8.16 -8.68
N HIS A 323 -2.36 -7.49 -7.60
CA HIS A 323 -3.64 -7.62 -6.89
C HIS A 323 -4.71 -6.61 -7.31
N SER A 324 -4.39 -5.66 -8.19
CA SER A 324 -5.25 -4.52 -8.49
C SER A 324 -5.36 -4.24 -9.98
N MET A 325 -6.40 -3.53 -10.38
CA MET A 325 -6.60 -3.05 -11.73
C MET A 325 -7.25 -1.67 -11.71
N LEU A 326 -6.88 -0.86 -12.69
CA LEU A 326 -7.44 0.47 -12.93
C LEU A 326 -8.31 0.43 -14.18
N VAL A 327 -9.61 0.68 -13.99
CA VAL A 327 -10.64 0.67 -15.04
C VAL A 327 -10.86 2.08 -15.57
N ASP A 328 -10.74 2.27 -16.88
CA ASP A 328 -11.16 3.49 -17.56
C ASP A 328 -12.62 3.34 -18.01
N LEU A 329 -13.51 4.15 -17.46
CA LEU A 329 -14.93 4.12 -17.76
C LEU A 329 -15.25 4.75 -19.11
N ARG A 330 -14.41 5.64 -19.64
CA ARG A 330 -14.66 6.44 -20.84
C ARG A 330 -14.91 5.59 -22.09
N THR A 331 -14.30 4.41 -22.16
CA THR A 331 -14.45 3.52 -23.31
C THR A 331 -15.86 2.95 -23.43
N LYS A 332 -16.48 2.58 -22.30
CA LYS A 332 -17.81 1.94 -22.29
C LYS A 332 -18.93 2.93 -21.97
N TYR A 333 -18.69 3.82 -21.03
CA TYR A 333 -19.64 4.82 -20.53
C TYR A 333 -19.00 6.21 -20.55
N PRO A 334 -18.93 6.90 -21.71
CA PRO A 334 -18.19 8.16 -21.87
C PRO A 334 -18.62 9.28 -20.90
N ASP A 335 -19.89 9.32 -20.53
CA ASP A 335 -20.46 10.36 -19.66
C ASP A 335 -20.39 9.99 -18.18
N LEU A 336 -20.13 8.72 -17.85
CA LEU A 336 -20.08 8.26 -16.46
C LEU A 336 -18.77 8.70 -15.79
N THR A 337 -18.90 9.45 -14.68
CA THR A 337 -17.74 9.81 -13.87
C THR A 337 -17.42 8.74 -12.83
N GLY A 338 -16.15 8.65 -12.43
CA GLY A 338 -15.76 7.77 -11.32
C GLY A 338 -16.53 8.07 -10.03
N LYS A 339 -16.85 9.35 -9.78
CA LYS A 339 -17.63 9.76 -8.60
C LYS A 339 -19.06 9.19 -8.60
N VAL A 340 -19.74 9.21 -9.72
CA VAL A 340 -21.11 8.65 -9.84
C VAL A 340 -21.05 7.14 -9.73
N ALA A 341 -20.10 6.51 -10.44
CA ALA A 341 -19.87 5.07 -10.41
C ALA A 341 -19.56 4.54 -9.00
N GLU A 342 -18.63 5.18 -8.29
CA GLU A 342 -18.30 4.85 -6.89
C GLU A 342 -19.54 4.92 -6.00
N LYS A 343 -20.29 6.02 -6.08
CA LYS A 343 -21.50 6.22 -5.26
C LYS A 343 -22.56 5.14 -5.50
N ALA A 344 -22.80 4.77 -6.76
CA ALA A 344 -23.77 3.74 -7.12
C ALA A 344 -23.37 2.35 -6.65
N LEU A 345 -22.07 1.98 -6.83
CA LEU A 345 -21.53 0.69 -6.37
C LEU A 345 -21.56 0.57 -4.84
N VAL A 346 -21.15 1.63 -4.12
CA VAL A 346 -21.20 1.64 -2.65
C VAL A 346 -22.65 1.49 -2.15
N ALA A 347 -23.61 2.09 -2.83
CA ALA A 347 -25.04 1.93 -2.49
C ALA A 347 -25.56 0.50 -2.76
N ALA A 348 -24.88 -0.27 -3.60
CA ALA A 348 -25.14 -1.70 -3.85
C ALA A 348 -24.30 -2.63 -2.96
N ASP A 349 -23.66 -2.14 -1.91
CA ASP A 349 -22.73 -2.86 -1.03
C ASP A 349 -21.51 -3.47 -1.78
N ILE A 350 -21.07 -2.82 -2.87
CA ILE A 350 -19.84 -3.11 -3.59
C ILE A 350 -18.89 -1.95 -3.35
N THR A 351 -18.00 -2.08 -2.37
CA THR A 351 -17.09 -1.01 -1.97
C THR A 351 -15.89 -0.91 -2.90
N THR A 352 -15.67 0.27 -3.46
CA THR A 352 -14.56 0.60 -4.36
C THR A 352 -14.18 2.06 -4.20
N ASN A 353 -13.16 2.52 -4.93
CA ASN A 353 -12.84 3.95 -4.98
C ASN A 353 -12.73 4.46 -6.41
N LYS A 354 -13.21 5.70 -6.63
CA LYS A 354 -12.89 6.44 -7.84
C LYS A 354 -11.39 6.71 -7.92
N ASN A 355 -10.87 6.72 -9.13
CA ASN A 355 -9.45 6.97 -9.37
C ASN A 355 -9.27 7.73 -10.69
N MET A 356 -8.30 8.64 -10.72
CA MET A 356 -7.87 9.21 -11.99
C MET A 356 -7.26 8.10 -12.86
N VAL A 357 -7.48 8.18 -14.16
CA VAL A 357 -6.76 7.37 -15.13
C VAL A 357 -5.64 8.22 -15.73
N PRO A 358 -4.55 7.63 -16.22
CA PRO A 358 -3.52 8.40 -16.91
C PRO A 358 -4.13 9.28 -18.02
N PHE A 359 -3.64 10.51 -18.13
CA PHE A 359 -4.15 11.51 -19.08
C PHE A 359 -5.66 11.79 -18.91
N ASP A 360 -6.15 11.77 -17.68
CA ASP A 360 -7.54 12.07 -17.37
C ASP A 360 -7.84 13.55 -17.60
N SER A 361 -8.87 13.84 -18.40
CA SER A 361 -9.33 15.21 -18.64
C SER A 361 -10.25 15.74 -17.52
N ARG A 362 -10.72 14.86 -16.63
CA ARG A 362 -11.56 15.23 -15.49
C ARG A 362 -10.72 15.54 -14.26
N SER A 363 -11.25 16.36 -13.37
CA SER A 363 -10.58 16.68 -12.11
C SER A 363 -10.51 15.47 -11.18
N ALA A 364 -9.58 15.49 -10.20
CA ALA A 364 -9.46 14.49 -9.16
C ALA A 364 -10.73 14.28 -8.30
N PHE A 365 -11.66 15.26 -8.29
CA PHE A 365 -12.94 15.14 -7.59
C PHE A 365 -14.00 14.36 -8.37
N GLN A 366 -13.89 14.30 -9.69
CA GLN A 366 -14.80 13.58 -10.59
C GLN A 366 -14.22 12.25 -11.05
N THR A 367 -13.01 12.27 -11.58
CA THR A 367 -12.25 11.17 -12.18
C THR A 367 -12.98 10.47 -13.34
N SER A 368 -12.23 9.70 -14.13
CA SER A 368 -12.81 8.89 -15.20
C SER A 368 -12.67 7.38 -14.95
N GLY A 369 -12.14 7.01 -13.80
CA GLY A 369 -11.86 5.60 -13.49
C GLY A 369 -12.32 5.12 -12.13
N LEU A 370 -12.25 3.80 -12.01
CA LEU A 370 -12.40 3.05 -10.75
C LEU A 370 -11.18 2.16 -10.56
N ARG A 371 -10.74 2.01 -9.31
CA ARG A 371 -9.69 1.05 -8.95
C ARG A 371 -10.30 -0.10 -8.18
N PHE A 372 -10.07 -1.32 -8.65
CA PHE A 372 -10.45 -2.55 -7.97
C PHE A 372 -9.24 -3.33 -7.51
N GLY A 373 -9.42 -4.12 -6.45
CA GLY A 373 -8.43 -5.06 -5.95
C GLY A 373 -9.08 -6.28 -5.31
N THR A 374 -8.33 -7.36 -5.20
CA THR A 374 -8.86 -8.67 -4.79
C THR A 374 -8.38 -9.19 -3.42
N PRO A 375 -7.51 -8.51 -2.64
CA PRO A 375 -7.03 -9.06 -1.38
C PRO A 375 -8.14 -9.38 -0.38
N ALA A 376 -9.07 -8.45 -0.16
CA ALA A 376 -10.14 -8.59 0.84
C ALA A 376 -11.11 -9.71 0.51
N ILE A 377 -11.57 -9.81 -0.76
CA ILE A 377 -12.47 -10.89 -1.19
C ILE A 377 -11.77 -12.26 -1.17
N THR A 378 -10.47 -12.29 -1.47
CA THR A 378 -9.68 -13.53 -1.38
C THR A 378 -9.52 -13.98 0.07
N THR A 379 -9.31 -13.07 1.02
CA THR A 379 -9.29 -13.38 2.46
C THR A 379 -10.61 -14.02 2.91
N ARG A 380 -11.73 -13.62 2.30
CA ARG A 380 -13.05 -14.23 2.57
C ARG A 380 -13.28 -15.57 1.90
N GLY A 381 -12.36 -16.05 1.05
CA GLY A 381 -12.43 -17.34 0.39
C GLY A 381 -13.07 -17.35 -1.00
N LEU A 382 -13.34 -16.16 -1.61
CA LEU A 382 -13.79 -16.11 -3.00
C LEU A 382 -12.63 -16.46 -3.94
N LYS A 383 -12.96 -17.17 -5.03
CA LYS A 383 -12.02 -17.62 -6.04
C LYS A 383 -12.42 -17.12 -7.43
N GLU A 384 -11.67 -17.53 -8.45
CA GLU A 384 -11.79 -17.06 -9.84
C GLU A 384 -13.21 -17.25 -10.42
N ASP A 385 -13.90 -18.34 -10.04
CA ASP A 385 -15.27 -18.65 -10.47
C ASP A 385 -16.29 -17.57 -10.07
N LYS A 386 -16.01 -16.82 -9.01
CA LYS A 386 -16.85 -15.71 -8.55
C LYS A 386 -16.54 -14.37 -9.23
N MET A 387 -15.41 -14.22 -9.90
CA MET A 387 -15.01 -12.94 -10.46
C MET A 387 -15.94 -12.47 -11.58
N ALA A 388 -16.37 -13.38 -12.44
CA ALA A 388 -17.34 -13.06 -13.50
C ALA A 388 -18.70 -12.63 -12.92
N TRP A 389 -19.16 -13.24 -11.83
CA TRP A 389 -20.38 -12.85 -11.13
C TRP A 389 -20.26 -11.44 -10.51
N ILE A 390 -19.15 -11.15 -9.84
CA ILE A 390 -18.90 -9.80 -9.29
C ILE A 390 -18.92 -8.76 -10.40
N VAL A 391 -18.26 -9.03 -11.54
CA VAL A 391 -18.22 -8.13 -12.68
C VAL A 391 -19.61 -7.94 -13.31
N GLU A 392 -20.43 -9.00 -13.35
CA GLU A 392 -21.83 -8.88 -13.79
C GLU A 392 -22.61 -7.90 -12.91
N LEU A 393 -22.48 -8.00 -11.58
CA LEU A 393 -23.12 -7.08 -10.65
C LEU A 393 -22.63 -5.64 -10.83
N ILE A 394 -21.32 -5.45 -10.99
CA ILE A 394 -20.71 -4.15 -11.29
C ILE A 394 -21.32 -3.57 -12.56
N ASP A 395 -21.36 -4.33 -13.64
CA ASP A 395 -21.88 -3.89 -14.94
C ASP A 395 -23.37 -3.52 -14.88
N ARG A 396 -24.17 -4.29 -14.16
CA ARG A 396 -25.60 -3.99 -13.92
C ARG A 396 -25.79 -2.67 -13.20
N VAL A 397 -25.00 -2.37 -12.19
CA VAL A 397 -25.07 -1.08 -11.49
C VAL A 397 -24.61 0.06 -12.38
N LEU A 398 -23.49 -0.11 -13.08
CA LEU A 398 -22.89 0.96 -13.90
C LEU A 398 -23.67 1.26 -15.18
N SER A 399 -24.44 0.29 -15.71
CA SER A 399 -25.32 0.51 -16.88
C SER A 399 -26.51 1.42 -16.57
N ASN A 400 -26.94 1.49 -15.31
CA ASN A 400 -28.01 2.37 -14.84
C ASN A 400 -27.75 2.84 -13.40
N PRO A 401 -26.77 3.74 -13.19
CA PRO A 401 -26.27 4.10 -11.85
C PRO A 401 -27.25 4.96 -11.03
N GLU A 402 -28.33 5.45 -11.62
CA GLU A 402 -29.35 6.24 -10.95
C GLU A 402 -30.60 5.41 -10.59
N SER A 403 -30.70 4.16 -11.03
CA SER A 403 -31.84 3.28 -10.72
C SER A 403 -31.74 2.73 -9.30
N GLU A 404 -32.49 3.32 -8.38
CA GLU A 404 -32.58 2.86 -6.99
C GLU A 404 -33.07 1.41 -6.90
N GLU A 405 -34.02 1.00 -7.77
CA GLU A 405 -34.55 -0.36 -7.83
C GLU A 405 -33.45 -1.35 -8.21
N ASN A 406 -32.69 -1.10 -9.31
CA ASN A 406 -31.59 -1.95 -9.74
C ASN A 406 -30.51 -2.06 -8.67
N ILE A 407 -30.13 -0.92 -8.06
CA ILE A 407 -29.15 -0.88 -6.96
C ILE A 407 -29.62 -1.73 -5.77
N ALA A 408 -30.89 -1.61 -5.39
CA ALA A 408 -31.46 -2.41 -4.30
C ALA A 408 -31.50 -3.91 -4.59
N GLN A 409 -31.81 -4.31 -5.84
CA GLN A 409 -31.75 -5.70 -6.28
C GLN A 409 -30.32 -6.26 -6.21
N VAL A 410 -29.35 -5.54 -6.76
CA VAL A 410 -27.95 -5.95 -6.71
C VAL A 410 -27.46 -6.05 -5.27
N ARG A 411 -27.79 -5.09 -4.42
CA ARG A 411 -27.44 -5.15 -2.98
C ARG A 411 -28.00 -6.38 -2.30
N ALA A 412 -29.25 -6.73 -2.59
CA ALA A 412 -29.86 -7.94 -2.03
C ALA A 412 -29.13 -9.22 -2.48
N GLU A 413 -28.73 -9.31 -3.76
CA GLU A 413 -27.94 -10.43 -4.28
C GLU A 413 -26.55 -10.49 -3.64
N VAL A 414 -25.86 -9.35 -3.49
CA VAL A 414 -24.57 -9.26 -2.79
C VAL A 414 -24.70 -9.79 -1.37
N ASN A 415 -25.66 -9.27 -0.60
CA ASN A 415 -25.83 -9.63 0.80
C ASN A 415 -26.19 -11.12 0.96
N ALA A 416 -27.03 -11.67 0.09
CA ALA A 416 -27.42 -13.09 0.11
C ALA A 416 -26.23 -14.03 -0.20
N GLU A 417 -25.34 -13.63 -1.12
CA GLU A 417 -24.16 -14.43 -1.45
C GLU A 417 -23.10 -14.34 -0.36
N MET A 418 -22.84 -13.11 0.16
CA MET A 418 -21.74 -12.89 1.09
C MET A 418 -21.94 -13.55 2.47
N VAL A 419 -23.15 -13.95 2.83
CA VAL A 419 -23.43 -14.79 4.02
C VAL A 419 -22.70 -16.14 3.94
N LYS A 420 -22.45 -16.66 2.74
CA LYS A 420 -21.74 -17.94 2.54
C LYS A 420 -20.22 -17.83 2.79
N TYR A 421 -19.71 -16.63 2.91
CA TYR A 421 -18.30 -16.31 3.12
C TYR A 421 -18.14 -15.54 4.43
N PRO A 422 -18.28 -16.20 5.59
CA PRO A 422 -18.33 -15.53 6.88
C PRO A 422 -17.04 -14.78 7.18
N LEU A 423 -17.18 -13.63 7.81
CA LEU A 423 -16.10 -12.79 8.29
C LEU A 423 -16.24 -12.61 9.80
N PHE A 424 -15.14 -12.63 10.54
CA PHE A 424 -15.15 -12.54 12.01
C PHE A 424 -15.93 -13.70 12.67
N ALA A 425 -15.76 -14.90 12.14
CA ALA A 425 -16.47 -16.09 12.60
C ALA A 425 -15.77 -16.83 13.76
N TRP A 426 -14.72 -16.23 14.35
CA TRP A 426 -14.03 -16.67 15.53
C TRP A 426 -14.72 -16.22 16.81
#